data_efc279638e5ca2e3c91fb1e51cba6822
#
_entry.id   efc279638e5ca2e3c91fb1e51cba6822
#
_cell.length_a   1.000
_cell.length_b   1.000
_cell.length_c   1.000
_cell.angle_alpha   90.00
_cell.angle_beta   90.00
_cell.angle_gamma   90.00
#
_symmetry.space_group_name_H-M   'P 1'
#
loop_
_entity.id
_entity.type
_entity.pdbx_description
1 polymer ?
#
loop_
_entity_poly.entity_id
_entity_poly.type
_entity_poly.pdbx_seq_one_letter_code
_entity_poly.pdbx_strand_id
1 'polypeptide(L)'
;SVESLENYLVEYFCDGEILLDGKAVREMEEKIPEYEIVIERYIIGMGEALWDCLPEGRKIGGAPANFAYHAGQFGFKSLAISAVGDDQLGHEIREKFDQRGLEYRLETVPYPTGTVQVTLDEKGIPCYEIKENVAWDNIPYSSALEELAKNCKAVCFGSLAQRSQVSRETINRFLDTMPDTDDTYKIFDINLRQHFYCKETIENSFGKCNVLKINDEELVVVSEMFGCEGLSQEEACRKLLADYGFRMLILTCGTDGSYVFSADEMSFQKTPKVEVADTVGAGDSFTGSFIASILKGKTIPEAHKRAVEVSAYVCTQNGAMPVLPEKMTD
;
A
#
# COMPACT_ATOMS: atom_id res chain seq x y z
N SER A 1 7.08 -39.82 -5.40
CA SER A 1 5.78 -40.24 -4.82
C SER A 1 5.25 -39.16 -3.92
N VAL A 2 3.93 -39.09 -3.70
CA VAL A 2 3.27 -38.11 -2.80
C VAL A 2 3.90 -38.13 -1.40
N GLU A 3 4.27 -39.31 -0.92
CA GLU A 3 4.93 -39.53 0.39
C GLU A 3 6.32 -38.88 0.49
N SER A 4 7.05 -38.71 -0.62
CA SER A 4 8.34 -37.97 -0.62
C SER A 4 8.15 -36.48 -0.63
N LEU A 5 7.04 -35.96 -1.16
CA LEU A 5 6.68 -34.57 -1.15
C LEU A 5 6.22 -34.14 0.26
N GLU A 6 5.36 -34.94 0.89
CA GLU A 6 4.87 -34.67 2.24
C GLU A 6 6.02 -34.63 3.27
N ASN A 7 7.00 -35.53 3.16
CA ASN A 7 8.16 -35.54 4.05
C ASN A 7 9.12 -34.33 3.82
N TYR A 8 9.19 -33.81 2.59
CA TYR A 8 10.01 -32.64 2.26
C TYR A 8 9.34 -31.34 2.70
N LEU A 9 8.02 -31.28 2.60
CA LEU A 9 7.22 -30.10 2.98
C LEU A 9 7.13 -29.88 4.51
N VAL A 10 7.33 -30.92 5.33
CA VAL A 10 7.32 -30.84 6.80
C VAL A 10 8.40 -29.89 7.32
N GLU A 11 9.54 -29.73 6.62
CA GLU A 11 10.61 -28.82 7.03
C GLU A 11 10.26 -27.33 6.81
N TYR A 12 9.23 -27.04 6.02
CA TYR A 12 8.82 -25.67 5.63
C TYR A 12 7.44 -25.29 6.16
N PHE A 13 6.89 -26.07 7.09
CA PHE A 13 5.56 -25.83 7.65
C PHE A 13 5.63 -24.83 8.81
N CYS A 14 5.03 -23.65 8.66
CA CYS A 14 4.90 -22.66 9.71
C CYS A 14 3.44 -22.20 9.79
N ASP A 15 2.85 -22.29 10.99
CA ASP A 15 1.48 -21.83 11.31
C ASP A 15 0.36 -22.32 10.36
N GLY A 16 0.48 -23.54 9.82
CA GLY A 16 -0.55 -24.12 8.97
C GLY A 16 -0.46 -23.80 7.48
N GLU A 17 0.52 -23.02 7.08
CA GLU A 17 0.82 -22.69 5.68
C GLU A 17 2.23 -23.13 5.30
N ILE A 18 2.44 -23.56 4.05
CA ILE A 18 3.76 -23.89 3.52
C ILE A 18 4.33 -22.64 2.86
N LEU A 19 5.31 -22.02 3.53
CA LEU A 19 6.03 -20.86 3.02
C LEU A 19 7.37 -21.34 2.43
N LEU A 20 7.48 -21.32 1.10
CA LEU A 20 8.69 -21.68 0.39
C LEU A 20 9.44 -20.43 -0.09
N ASP A 21 10.71 -20.30 0.25
CA ASP A 21 11.56 -19.29 -0.35
C ASP A 21 11.95 -19.67 -1.81
N GLY A 22 12.40 -18.69 -2.59
CA GLY A 22 12.73 -18.91 -4.00
C GLY A 22 13.91 -19.90 -4.24
N LYS A 23 14.66 -20.26 -3.19
CA LYS A 23 15.70 -21.29 -3.25
C LYS A 23 15.10 -22.67 -3.05
N ALA A 24 14.24 -22.84 -2.04
CA ALA A 24 13.51 -24.07 -1.77
C ALA A 24 12.66 -24.48 -2.98
N VAL A 25 12.02 -23.52 -3.65
CA VAL A 25 11.25 -23.75 -4.87
C VAL A 25 12.11 -24.30 -6.00
N ARG A 26 13.24 -23.69 -6.31
CA ARG A 26 14.16 -24.18 -7.35
C ARG A 26 14.66 -25.58 -7.05
N GLU A 27 15.00 -25.88 -5.78
CA GLU A 27 15.40 -27.22 -5.36
C GLU A 27 14.29 -28.25 -5.51
N MET A 28 13.02 -27.83 -5.34
CA MET A 28 11.85 -28.70 -5.55
C MET A 28 11.55 -28.92 -7.03
N GLU A 29 11.62 -27.89 -7.86
CA GLU A 29 11.46 -27.97 -9.33
C GLU A 29 12.51 -28.91 -9.96
N GLU A 30 13.75 -28.88 -9.49
CA GLU A 30 14.80 -29.79 -9.93
C GLU A 30 14.55 -31.26 -9.52
N LYS A 31 13.94 -31.47 -8.34
CA LYS A 31 13.69 -32.83 -7.80
C LYS A 31 12.38 -33.43 -8.26
N ILE A 32 11.38 -32.63 -8.59
CA ILE A 32 10.02 -33.06 -8.92
C ILE A 32 9.50 -32.24 -10.13
N PRO A 33 10.08 -32.45 -11.33
CA PRO A 33 9.77 -31.63 -12.52
C PRO A 33 8.33 -31.79 -13.05
N GLU A 34 7.57 -32.78 -12.55
CA GLU A 34 6.17 -33.02 -12.93
C GLU A 34 5.15 -32.17 -12.14
N TYR A 35 5.59 -31.37 -11.17
CA TYR A 35 4.73 -30.48 -10.38
C TYR A 35 5.07 -29.03 -10.65
N GLU A 36 4.08 -28.27 -11.10
CA GLU A 36 4.16 -26.82 -11.14
C GLU A 36 3.94 -26.28 -9.72
N ILE A 37 5.01 -25.79 -9.09
CA ILE A 37 4.92 -25.19 -7.76
C ILE A 37 4.47 -23.74 -7.91
N VAL A 38 3.20 -23.50 -7.67
CA VAL A 38 2.65 -22.14 -7.65
C VAL A 38 3.00 -21.49 -6.30
N ILE A 39 3.98 -20.59 -6.30
CA ILE A 39 4.23 -19.73 -5.14
C ILE A 39 3.19 -18.64 -5.13
N GLU A 40 2.35 -18.66 -4.11
CA GLU A 40 1.46 -17.52 -3.88
C GLU A 40 2.30 -16.32 -3.41
N ARG A 41 2.35 -15.30 -4.25
CA ARG A 41 3.04 -14.06 -3.93
C ARG A 41 2.03 -13.01 -3.50
N TYR A 42 2.34 -12.32 -2.42
CA TYR A 42 1.44 -11.36 -1.79
C TYR A 42 1.58 -9.96 -2.35
N ILE A 43 0.45 -9.24 -2.40
CA ILE A 43 0.39 -7.78 -2.49
C ILE A 43 0.09 -7.25 -1.09
N ILE A 44 0.98 -6.44 -0.56
CA ILE A 44 0.96 -6.05 0.85
C ILE A 44 0.79 -4.54 0.99
N GLY A 45 -0.14 -4.12 1.84
CA GLY A 45 -0.19 -2.76 2.36
C GLY A 45 0.37 -2.74 3.77
N MET A 46 1.42 -1.93 4.03
CA MET A 46 2.10 -1.89 5.32
C MET A 46 2.14 -0.49 5.91
N GLY A 47 1.62 -0.33 7.11
CA GLY A 47 1.63 0.96 7.81
C GLY A 47 0.49 1.10 8.82
N GLU A 48 -0.18 2.25 8.84
CA GLU A 48 -1.22 2.58 9.79
C GLU A 48 -2.51 1.79 9.57
N ALA A 49 -3.12 1.34 10.69
CA ALA A 49 -4.49 0.90 10.79
C ALA A 49 -5.14 1.68 11.95
N LEU A 50 -6.26 2.34 11.69
CA LEU A 50 -6.82 3.31 12.62
C LEU A 50 -8.34 3.50 12.44
N TRP A 51 -8.93 4.22 13.37
CA TRP A 51 -10.28 4.72 13.28
C TRP A 51 -10.30 6.23 13.05
N ASP A 52 -11.01 6.66 12.02
CA ASP A 52 -11.43 8.04 11.87
C ASP A 52 -12.67 8.27 12.71
N CYS A 53 -12.54 9.05 13.79
CA CYS A 53 -13.59 9.36 14.73
C CYS A 53 -14.28 10.66 14.33
N LEU A 54 -15.35 10.54 13.55
CA LEU A 54 -16.16 11.61 13.02
C LEU A 54 -17.31 11.93 14.00
N PRO A 55 -17.90 13.13 13.97
CA PRO A 55 -19.05 13.47 14.80
C PRO A 55 -20.25 12.49 14.63
N GLU A 56 -20.46 11.98 13.43
CA GLU A 56 -21.53 11.03 13.08
C GLU A 56 -21.20 9.56 13.36
N GLY A 57 -19.98 9.26 13.78
CA GLY A 57 -19.52 7.89 14.06
C GLY A 57 -18.11 7.61 13.59
N ARG A 58 -17.68 6.36 13.75
CA ARG A 58 -16.33 5.92 13.40
C ARG A 58 -16.32 5.25 12.03
N LYS A 59 -15.31 5.57 11.23
CA LYS A 59 -14.98 4.87 9.98
C LYS A 59 -13.61 4.22 10.10
N ILE A 60 -13.46 3.01 9.55
CA ILE A 60 -12.14 2.39 9.46
C ILE A 60 -11.29 3.14 8.46
N GLY A 61 -10.05 3.42 8.83
CA GLY A 61 -9.05 4.12 8.04
C GLY A 61 -7.72 3.39 8.02
N GLY A 62 -6.83 3.89 7.19
CA GLY A 62 -5.50 3.34 6.96
C GLY A 62 -5.27 3.08 5.48
N ALA A 63 -4.49 3.95 4.84
CA ALA A 63 -4.18 3.86 3.41
C ALA A 63 -3.61 2.50 3.00
N PRO A 64 -2.70 1.86 3.77
CA PRO A 64 -2.16 0.56 3.41
C PRO A 64 -3.22 -0.55 3.33
N ALA A 65 -4.18 -0.56 4.26
CA ALA A 65 -5.26 -1.55 4.24
C ALA A 65 -6.22 -1.33 3.07
N ASN A 66 -6.53 -0.07 2.75
CA ASN A 66 -7.33 0.28 1.57
C ASN A 66 -6.66 -0.19 0.28
N PHE A 67 -5.36 0.06 0.14
CA PHE A 67 -4.56 -0.42 -1.00
C PHE A 67 -4.65 -1.95 -1.15
N ALA A 68 -4.37 -2.70 -0.08
CA ALA A 68 -4.40 -4.15 -0.10
C ALA A 68 -5.79 -4.69 -0.45
N TYR A 69 -6.84 -4.12 0.14
CA TYR A 69 -8.22 -4.48 -0.16
C TYR A 69 -8.56 -4.35 -1.65
N HIS A 70 -8.20 -3.21 -2.26
CA HIS A 70 -8.49 -2.98 -3.67
C HIS A 70 -7.66 -3.87 -4.59
N ALA A 71 -6.37 -4.07 -4.30
CA ALA A 71 -5.53 -4.99 -5.06
C ALA A 71 -6.04 -6.44 -5.01
N GLY A 72 -6.52 -6.88 -3.84
CA GLY A 72 -7.07 -8.23 -3.64
C GLY A 72 -8.30 -8.52 -4.51
N GLN A 73 -9.14 -7.52 -4.79
CA GLN A 73 -10.31 -7.71 -5.65
C GLN A 73 -9.96 -8.04 -7.11
N PHE A 74 -8.70 -7.88 -7.52
CA PHE A 74 -8.18 -8.30 -8.83
C PHE A 74 -7.71 -9.77 -8.87
N GLY A 75 -8.01 -10.55 -7.81
CA GLY A 75 -7.68 -11.97 -7.73
C GLY A 75 -6.30 -12.27 -7.17
N PHE A 76 -5.62 -11.28 -6.60
CA PHE A 76 -4.34 -11.50 -5.91
C PHE A 76 -4.56 -11.79 -4.43
N LYS A 77 -3.69 -12.62 -3.85
CA LYS A 77 -3.55 -12.66 -2.38
C LYS A 77 -3.05 -11.30 -1.90
N SER A 78 -3.81 -10.66 -1.08
CA SER A 78 -3.46 -9.35 -0.53
C SER A 78 -3.57 -9.33 0.99
N LEU A 79 -2.72 -8.54 1.63
CA LEU A 79 -2.54 -8.56 3.07
C LEU A 79 -2.28 -7.15 3.59
N ALA A 80 -2.92 -6.80 4.70
CA ALA A 80 -2.60 -5.60 5.45
C ALA A 80 -1.68 -5.94 6.63
N ILE A 81 -0.55 -5.23 6.76
CA ILE A 81 0.38 -5.34 7.89
C ILE A 81 0.32 -4.07 8.72
N SER A 82 0.01 -4.21 10.02
CA SER A 82 -0.03 -3.12 10.97
C SER A 82 0.08 -3.64 12.41
N ALA A 83 -0.22 -2.79 13.39
CA ALA A 83 -0.40 -3.18 14.77
C ALA A 83 -1.65 -2.50 15.37
N VAL A 84 -2.26 -3.16 16.34
CA VAL A 84 -3.42 -2.67 17.10
C VAL A 84 -3.19 -2.91 18.59
N GLY A 85 -3.94 -2.20 19.43
CA GLY A 85 -3.95 -2.41 20.86
C GLY A 85 -4.75 -3.65 21.27
N ASP A 86 -4.53 -4.12 22.48
CA ASP A 86 -5.42 -5.07 23.15
C ASP A 86 -6.62 -4.30 23.75
N ASP A 87 -7.41 -3.72 22.85
CA ASP A 87 -8.55 -2.88 23.19
C ASP A 87 -9.73 -3.14 22.24
N GLN A 88 -10.90 -2.61 22.60
CA GLN A 88 -12.11 -2.78 21.79
C GLN A 88 -11.94 -2.29 20.36
N LEU A 89 -11.22 -1.17 20.13
CA LEU A 89 -11.00 -0.61 18.80
C LEU A 89 -10.14 -1.54 17.93
N GLY A 90 -9.14 -2.20 18.52
CA GLY A 90 -8.30 -3.18 17.83
C GLY A 90 -9.08 -4.44 17.44
N HIS A 91 -9.94 -4.93 18.34
CA HIS A 91 -10.84 -6.06 18.03
C HIS A 91 -11.80 -5.71 16.89
N GLU A 92 -12.41 -4.53 16.93
CA GLU A 92 -13.32 -4.06 15.88
C GLU A 92 -12.63 -3.87 14.52
N ILE A 93 -11.33 -3.48 14.47
CA ILE A 93 -10.56 -3.42 13.20
C ILE A 93 -10.47 -4.81 12.60
N ARG A 94 -10.08 -5.83 13.38
CA ARG A 94 -10.01 -7.21 12.91
C ARG A 94 -11.34 -7.69 12.36
N GLU A 95 -12.43 -7.50 13.12
CA GLU A 95 -13.77 -7.86 12.67
C GLU A 95 -14.15 -7.17 11.35
N LYS A 96 -13.75 -5.91 11.16
CA LYS A 96 -14.04 -5.18 9.92
C LYS A 96 -13.23 -5.71 8.73
N PHE A 97 -12.00 -6.12 8.94
CA PHE A 97 -11.18 -6.74 7.90
C PHE A 97 -11.74 -8.13 7.55
N ASP A 98 -12.10 -8.95 8.54
CA ASP A 98 -12.75 -10.24 8.36
C ASP A 98 -14.05 -10.12 7.55
N GLN A 99 -14.93 -9.16 7.90
CA GLN A 99 -16.17 -8.88 7.19
C GLN A 99 -15.96 -8.49 5.71
N ARG A 100 -14.79 -7.97 5.36
CA ARG A 100 -14.41 -7.58 4.00
C ARG A 100 -13.60 -8.64 3.27
N GLY A 101 -13.25 -9.74 3.93
CA GLY A 101 -12.37 -10.77 3.39
C GLY A 101 -10.94 -10.26 3.13
N LEU A 102 -10.51 -9.22 3.84
CA LEU A 102 -9.14 -8.72 3.78
C LEU A 102 -8.27 -9.50 4.75
N GLU A 103 -7.30 -10.21 4.24
CA GLU A 103 -6.27 -10.85 5.09
C GLU A 103 -5.39 -9.80 5.77
N TYR A 104 -4.89 -10.13 6.95
CA TYR A 104 -4.07 -9.20 7.72
C TYR A 104 -3.06 -9.90 8.63
N ARG A 105 -1.98 -9.18 8.94
CA ARG A 105 -1.08 -9.41 10.07
C ARG A 105 -1.11 -8.16 10.95
N LEU A 106 -2.01 -8.18 11.93
CA LEU A 106 -2.16 -7.10 12.91
C LEU A 106 -1.58 -7.59 14.24
N GLU A 107 -0.37 -7.16 14.54
CA GLU A 107 0.27 -7.48 15.82
C GLU A 107 -0.45 -6.77 16.97
N THR A 108 -0.65 -7.46 18.08
CA THR A 108 -1.17 -6.84 19.30
C THR A 108 0.01 -6.31 20.12
N VAL A 109 0.00 -5.01 20.39
CA VAL A 109 1.07 -4.32 21.11
C VAL A 109 0.52 -3.56 22.34
N PRO A 110 1.35 -3.27 23.36
CA PRO A 110 0.92 -2.59 24.59
C PRO A 110 0.74 -1.07 24.41
N TYR A 111 0.11 -0.68 23.31
CA TYR A 111 -0.23 0.70 22.93
C TYR A 111 -1.68 0.76 22.49
N PRO A 112 -2.38 1.90 22.67
CA PRO A 112 -3.77 2.00 22.23
C PRO A 112 -3.87 1.90 20.71
N THR A 113 -4.98 1.35 20.22
CA THR A 113 -5.30 1.35 18.79
C THR A 113 -5.37 2.78 18.27
N GLY A 114 -4.81 3.01 17.09
CA GLY A 114 -4.70 4.35 16.48
C GLY A 114 -6.06 4.96 16.17
N THR A 115 -6.19 6.25 16.45
CA THR A 115 -7.36 7.05 16.10
C THR A 115 -6.97 8.40 15.51
N VAL A 116 -7.81 8.89 14.62
CA VAL A 116 -7.82 10.28 14.16
C VAL A 116 -9.11 10.92 14.66
N GLN A 117 -9.00 11.94 15.50
CA GLN A 117 -10.16 12.70 15.95
C GLN A 117 -10.48 13.78 14.93
N VAL A 118 -11.70 13.80 14.45
CA VAL A 118 -12.18 14.81 13.51
C VAL A 118 -13.19 15.69 14.25
N THR A 119 -12.83 16.95 14.46
CA THR A 119 -13.69 17.96 15.06
C THR A 119 -13.95 19.08 14.05
N LEU A 120 -14.98 19.86 14.27
CA LEU A 120 -15.25 21.04 13.46
C LEU A 120 -14.83 22.27 14.25
N ASP A 121 -14.16 23.21 13.58
CA ASP A 121 -13.87 24.51 14.17
C ASP A 121 -15.14 25.40 14.24
N GLU A 122 -14.99 26.62 14.75
CA GLU A 122 -16.09 27.61 14.88
C GLU A 122 -16.73 28.00 13.53
N LYS A 123 -16.04 27.70 12.40
CA LYS A 123 -16.50 27.95 11.03
C LYS A 123 -17.03 26.68 10.34
N GLY A 124 -17.04 25.55 11.06
CA GLY A 124 -17.43 24.25 10.51
C GLY A 124 -16.36 23.58 9.65
N ILE A 125 -15.11 24.03 9.75
CA ILE A 125 -13.99 23.43 9.02
C ILE A 125 -13.47 22.23 9.82
N PRO A 126 -13.27 21.04 9.17
CA PRO A 126 -12.73 19.87 9.85
C PRO A 126 -11.29 20.10 10.35
N CYS A 127 -11.08 19.81 11.62
CA CYS A 127 -9.78 19.75 12.27
C CYS A 127 -9.46 18.30 12.59
N TYR A 128 -8.30 17.82 12.17
CA TYR A 128 -7.84 16.45 12.34
C TYR A 128 -6.76 16.39 13.41
N GLU A 129 -6.92 15.50 14.38
CA GLU A 129 -5.89 15.20 15.38
C GLU A 129 -5.50 13.73 15.26
N ILE A 130 -4.35 13.48 14.66
CA ILE A 130 -3.78 12.12 14.56
C ILE A 130 -3.07 11.80 15.87
N LYS A 131 -3.61 10.87 16.64
CA LYS A 131 -3.02 10.52 17.95
C LYS A 131 -1.63 9.90 17.77
N GLU A 132 -0.73 10.28 18.67
CA GLU A 132 0.64 9.76 18.73
C GLU A 132 0.78 8.66 19.80
N ASN A 133 1.87 7.92 19.76
CA ASN A 133 2.17 6.79 20.67
C ASN A 133 1.07 5.73 20.67
N VAL A 134 0.62 5.38 19.49
CA VAL A 134 -0.41 4.38 19.24
C VAL A 134 0.19 3.08 18.70
N ALA A 135 -0.63 2.06 18.55
CA ALA A 135 -0.18 0.72 18.18
C ALA A 135 0.59 0.69 16.86
N TRP A 136 0.10 1.33 15.80
CA TRP A 136 0.78 1.33 14.50
C TRP A 136 2.09 2.16 14.45
N ASP A 137 2.40 2.94 15.49
CA ASP A 137 3.73 3.51 15.69
C ASP A 137 4.76 2.44 16.12
N ASN A 138 4.30 1.25 16.52
CA ASN A 138 5.07 0.20 17.16
C ASN A 138 4.87 -1.16 16.48
N ILE A 139 4.88 -1.21 15.16
CA ILE A 139 4.80 -2.46 14.38
C ILE A 139 6.11 -3.25 14.60
N PRO A 140 6.07 -4.41 15.27
CA PRO A 140 7.28 -5.17 15.51
C PRO A 140 7.73 -5.95 14.28
N TYR A 141 9.02 -6.15 14.11
CA TYR A 141 9.54 -7.05 13.09
C TYR A 141 9.60 -8.49 13.64
N SER A 142 9.15 -9.44 12.84
CA SER A 142 9.13 -10.86 13.20
C SER A 142 9.67 -11.74 12.07
N SER A 143 9.97 -13.01 12.35
CA SER A 143 10.32 -13.99 11.34
C SER A 143 9.19 -14.22 10.35
N ALA A 144 7.94 -14.13 10.78
CA ALA A 144 6.77 -14.22 9.88
C ALA A 144 6.74 -13.05 8.88
N LEU A 145 7.07 -11.82 9.30
CA LEU A 145 7.19 -10.68 8.39
C LEU A 145 8.37 -10.85 7.43
N GLU A 146 9.47 -11.45 7.88
CA GLU A 146 10.62 -11.74 7.02
C GLU A 146 10.24 -12.71 5.89
N GLU A 147 9.51 -13.77 6.20
CA GLU A 147 9.04 -14.72 5.18
C GLU A 147 8.02 -14.10 4.22
N LEU A 148 7.10 -13.26 4.73
CA LEU A 148 6.21 -12.49 3.87
C LEU A 148 6.97 -11.55 2.92
N ALA A 149 8.04 -10.90 3.40
CA ALA A 149 8.86 -10.01 2.58
C ALA A 149 9.55 -10.77 1.45
N LYS A 150 10.10 -11.96 1.71
CA LYS A 150 10.72 -12.81 0.68
C LYS A 150 9.75 -13.23 -0.41
N ASN A 151 8.46 -13.38 -0.07
CA ASN A 151 7.40 -13.79 -0.98
C ASN A 151 6.49 -12.63 -1.42
N CYS A 152 6.90 -11.39 -1.17
CA CYS A 152 6.14 -10.20 -1.54
C CYS A 152 6.37 -9.82 -3.01
N LYS A 153 5.28 -9.65 -3.76
CA LYS A 153 5.29 -9.20 -5.16
C LYS A 153 5.21 -7.69 -5.26
N ALA A 154 4.38 -7.10 -4.41
CA ALA A 154 4.24 -5.66 -4.33
C ALA A 154 3.93 -5.24 -2.89
N VAL A 155 4.57 -4.17 -2.42
CA VAL A 155 4.26 -3.54 -1.14
C VAL A 155 3.97 -2.06 -1.33
N CYS A 156 2.90 -1.57 -0.70
CA CYS A 156 2.62 -0.15 -0.59
C CYS A 156 2.83 0.31 0.86
N PHE A 157 3.59 1.38 1.03
CA PHE A 157 3.89 2.00 2.32
C PHE A 157 3.88 3.52 2.20
N GLY A 158 3.65 4.21 3.31
CA GLY A 158 3.56 5.67 3.35
C GLY A 158 4.58 6.31 4.28
N SER A 159 4.51 7.64 4.40
CA SER A 159 5.35 8.41 5.32
C SER A 159 4.84 8.37 6.77
N LEU A 160 3.52 8.31 6.98
CA LEU A 160 2.91 8.49 8.29
C LEU A 160 3.35 7.45 9.32
N ALA A 161 3.33 6.16 8.98
CA ALA A 161 3.77 5.09 9.87
C ALA A 161 5.29 5.13 10.15
N GLN A 162 6.05 5.87 9.37
CA GLN A 162 7.49 6.06 9.55
C GLN A 162 7.84 7.21 10.51
N ARG A 163 6.85 7.92 11.06
CA ARG A 163 7.08 8.96 12.08
C ARG A 163 7.71 8.39 13.35
N SER A 164 7.38 7.16 13.72
CA SER A 164 7.97 6.44 14.84
C SER A 164 9.14 5.56 14.38
N GLN A 165 10.20 5.51 15.19
CA GLN A 165 11.40 4.74 14.89
C GLN A 165 11.10 3.26 14.74
N VAL A 166 10.28 2.66 15.62
CA VAL A 166 10.01 1.21 15.63
C VAL A 166 9.37 0.78 14.32
N SER A 167 8.28 1.41 13.91
CA SER A 167 7.61 1.07 12.66
C SER A 167 8.44 1.42 11.43
N ARG A 168 9.19 2.53 11.47
CA ARG A 168 10.12 2.89 10.39
C ARG A 168 11.20 1.84 10.18
N GLU A 169 11.82 1.34 11.23
CA GLU A 169 12.82 0.27 11.15
C GLU A 169 12.22 -1.03 10.61
N THR A 170 11.01 -1.38 11.06
CA THR A 170 10.29 -2.56 10.57
C THR A 170 9.96 -2.46 9.09
N ILE A 171 9.42 -1.32 8.64
CA ILE A 171 9.14 -1.06 7.22
C ILE A 171 10.43 -1.13 6.40
N ASN A 172 11.49 -0.46 6.83
CA ASN A 172 12.76 -0.46 6.12
C ASN A 172 13.36 -1.86 6.00
N ARG A 173 13.33 -2.64 7.07
CA ARG A 173 13.83 -4.02 7.08
C ARG A 173 13.00 -4.93 6.17
N PHE A 174 11.69 -4.73 6.13
CA PHE A 174 10.80 -5.44 5.20
C PHE A 174 11.17 -5.14 3.76
N LEU A 175 11.34 -3.86 3.40
CA LEU A 175 11.74 -3.43 2.06
C LEU A 175 13.11 -3.98 1.64
N ASP A 176 14.07 -4.02 2.58
CA ASP A 176 15.42 -4.55 2.33
C ASP A 176 15.42 -6.08 2.16
N THR A 177 14.45 -6.77 2.74
CA THR A 177 14.31 -8.23 2.64
C THR A 177 13.59 -8.65 1.34
N MET A 178 12.75 -7.79 0.78
CA MET A 178 12.04 -8.10 -0.47
C MET A 178 13.01 -8.37 -1.62
N PRO A 179 12.65 -9.30 -2.54
CA PRO A 179 13.40 -9.50 -3.76
C PRO A 179 13.54 -8.21 -4.58
N ASP A 180 14.69 -8.01 -5.20
CA ASP A 180 14.93 -6.94 -6.15
C ASP A 180 14.94 -7.50 -7.57
N THR A 181 13.75 -7.71 -8.11
CA THR A 181 13.50 -8.28 -9.45
C THR A 181 12.64 -7.34 -10.28
N ASP A 182 12.66 -7.52 -11.61
CA ASP A 182 11.90 -6.66 -12.53
C ASP A 182 10.38 -6.74 -12.34
N ASP A 183 9.89 -7.75 -11.67
CA ASP A 183 8.48 -7.99 -11.41
C ASP A 183 8.06 -7.73 -9.96
N THR A 184 8.95 -7.12 -9.16
CA THR A 184 8.70 -6.73 -7.77
C THR A 184 8.51 -5.23 -7.65
N TYR A 185 7.45 -4.78 -6.97
CA TYR A 185 7.09 -3.37 -6.84
C TYR A 185 7.11 -2.92 -5.38
N LYS A 186 7.93 -1.92 -5.10
CA LYS A 186 8.01 -1.22 -3.81
C LYS A 186 7.43 0.17 -4.01
N ILE A 187 6.16 0.36 -3.62
CA ILE A 187 5.39 1.57 -3.88
C ILE A 187 5.44 2.46 -2.65
N PHE A 188 6.04 3.62 -2.78
CA PHE A 188 5.96 4.68 -1.79
C PHE A 188 4.82 5.62 -2.17
N ASP A 189 3.64 5.44 -1.54
CA ASP A 189 2.56 6.42 -1.55
C ASP A 189 2.88 7.43 -0.46
N ILE A 190 3.42 8.59 -0.84
CA ILE A 190 4.08 9.51 0.08
C ILE A 190 3.14 9.96 1.20
N ASN A 191 1.90 10.28 0.87
CA ASN A 191 0.77 10.51 1.77
C ASN A 191 1.13 11.40 2.98
N LEU A 192 1.62 12.61 2.71
CA LEU A 192 2.06 13.55 3.73
C LEU A 192 0.89 13.95 4.65
N ARG A 193 1.12 13.89 5.95
CA ARG A 193 0.12 14.26 6.97
C ARG A 193 0.72 15.22 7.98
N GLN A 194 0.13 16.43 8.08
CA GLN A 194 0.51 17.45 9.06
C GLN A 194 2.03 17.69 9.08
N HIS A 195 2.67 17.48 10.23
CA HIS A 195 4.12 17.62 10.45
C HIS A 195 4.84 16.25 10.63
N PHE A 196 4.14 15.13 10.38
CA PHE A 196 4.65 13.78 10.66
C PHE A 196 5.56 13.23 9.55
N TYR A 197 6.34 14.11 8.92
CA TYR A 197 7.33 13.73 7.92
C TYR A 197 8.57 14.62 8.02
N CYS A 198 9.68 14.13 7.51
CA CYS A 198 10.89 14.92 7.35
C CYS A 198 11.63 14.51 6.08
N LYS A 199 12.51 15.39 5.60
CA LYS A 199 13.29 15.17 4.38
C LYS A 199 14.06 13.85 4.41
N GLU A 200 14.71 13.53 5.53
CA GLU A 200 15.51 12.32 5.69
C GLU A 200 14.68 11.04 5.51
N THR A 201 13.49 10.97 6.10
CA THR A 201 12.58 9.82 5.96
C THR A 201 12.07 9.67 4.53
N ILE A 202 11.74 10.79 3.86
CA ILE A 202 11.30 10.78 2.46
C ILE A 202 12.44 10.33 1.56
N GLU A 203 13.64 10.89 1.71
CA GLU A 203 14.82 10.56 0.90
C GLU A 203 15.22 9.09 1.07
N ASN A 204 15.22 8.57 2.29
CA ASN A 204 15.45 7.16 2.55
C ASN A 204 14.38 6.27 1.86
N SER A 205 13.12 6.68 1.89
CA SER A 205 12.03 5.96 1.21
C SER A 205 12.18 6.00 -0.31
N PHE A 206 12.63 7.14 -0.88
CA PHE A 206 12.96 7.24 -2.31
C PHE A 206 14.07 6.27 -2.71
N GLY A 207 15.10 6.09 -1.87
CA GLY A 207 16.16 5.13 -2.11
C GLY A 207 15.74 3.65 -2.00
N LYS A 208 14.57 3.36 -1.45
CA LYS A 208 14.07 2.00 -1.24
C LYS A 208 12.89 1.62 -2.13
N CYS A 209 12.17 2.59 -2.69
CA CYS A 209 11.06 2.33 -3.59
C CYS A 209 11.47 2.31 -5.06
N ASN A 210 10.67 1.66 -5.89
CA ASN A 210 10.80 1.72 -7.35
C ASN A 210 9.55 2.30 -8.04
N VAL A 211 8.51 2.60 -7.25
CA VAL A 211 7.32 3.35 -7.69
C VAL A 211 7.03 4.44 -6.65
N LEU A 212 7.01 5.68 -7.09
CA LEU A 212 6.56 6.81 -6.28
C LEU A 212 5.13 7.18 -6.68
N LYS A 213 4.23 7.30 -5.71
CA LYS A 213 2.93 7.93 -5.91
C LYS A 213 2.84 9.19 -5.06
N ILE A 214 2.43 10.26 -5.69
CA ILE A 214 2.38 11.60 -5.11
C ILE A 214 1.18 12.37 -5.70
N ASN A 215 0.58 13.28 -4.94
CA ASN A 215 -0.39 14.21 -5.48
C ASN A 215 0.25 15.59 -5.77
N ASP A 216 -0.50 16.47 -6.42
CA ASP A 216 0.00 17.79 -6.85
C ASP A 216 0.35 18.71 -5.68
N GLU A 217 -0.37 18.67 -4.56
CA GLU A 217 -0.06 19.43 -3.35
C GLU A 217 1.22 18.90 -2.68
N GLU A 218 1.37 17.61 -2.57
CA GLU A 218 2.56 16.94 -2.04
C GLU A 218 3.78 17.19 -2.92
N LEU A 219 3.59 17.25 -4.26
CA LEU A 219 4.67 17.54 -5.20
C LEU A 219 5.27 18.93 -4.94
N VAL A 220 4.48 19.92 -4.55
CA VAL A 220 4.99 21.26 -4.16
C VAL A 220 5.94 21.13 -2.97
N VAL A 221 5.51 20.44 -1.90
CA VAL A 221 6.33 20.23 -0.70
C VAL A 221 7.62 19.47 -1.02
N VAL A 222 7.52 18.41 -1.82
CA VAL A 222 8.69 17.63 -2.23
C VAL A 222 9.61 18.45 -3.13
N SER A 223 9.09 19.27 -4.01
CA SER A 223 9.88 20.15 -4.88
C SER A 223 10.76 21.11 -4.08
N GLU A 224 10.22 21.71 -3.02
CA GLU A 224 10.97 22.57 -2.10
C GLU A 224 12.10 21.81 -1.38
N MET A 225 11.86 20.55 -1.00
CA MET A 225 12.85 19.74 -0.29
C MET A 225 13.98 19.20 -1.19
N PHE A 226 13.69 18.91 -2.45
CA PHE A 226 14.57 18.13 -3.33
C PHE A 226 15.06 18.91 -4.57
N GLY A 227 15.01 20.24 -4.52
CA GLY A 227 15.61 21.09 -5.54
C GLY A 227 14.88 21.04 -6.89
N CYS A 228 13.56 20.91 -6.85
CA CYS A 228 12.68 20.98 -8.02
C CYS A 228 11.89 22.29 -8.06
N GLU A 229 12.23 23.27 -7.22
CA GLU A 229 11.58 24.58 -7.17
C GLU A 229 11.64 25.28 -8.54
N GLY A 230 10.52 25.86 -8.95
CA GLY A 230 10.42 26.59 -10.22
C GLY A 230 10.29 25.71 -11.46
N LEU A 231 10.37 24.41 -11.35
CA LEU A 231 10.08 23.46 -12.42
C LEU A 231 8.55 23.30 -12.58
N SER A 232 8.10 23.02 -13.81
CA SER A 232 6.74 22.52 -14.02
C SER A 232 6.52 21.18 -13.34
N GLN A 233 5.26 20.77 -13.14
CA GLN A 233 4.94 19.47 -12.55
C GLN A 233 5.59 18.31 -13.33
N GLU A 234 5.54 18.36 -14.66
CA GLU A 234 6.16 17.35 -15.50
C GLU A 234 7.68 17.30 -15.32
N GLU A 235 8.35 18.45 -15.36
CA GLU A 235 9.80 18.55 -15.17
C GLU A 235 10.23 18.06 -13.80
N ALA A 236 9.50 18.42 -12.73
CA ALA A 236 9.76 17.94 -11.37
C ALA A 236 9.59 16.43 -11.26
N CYS A 237 8.51 15.86 -11.82
CA CYS A 237 8.29 14.41 -11.82
C CYS A 237 9.39 13.67 -12.59
N ARG A 238 9.78 14.15 -13.78
CA ARG A 238 10.85 13.54 -14.57
C ARG A 238 12.21 13.62 -13.89
N LYS A 239 12.49 14.75 -13.21
CA LYS A 239 13.71 14.91 -12.42
C LYS A 239 13.75 13.92 -11.26
N LEU A 240 12.70 13.82 -10.45
CA LEU A 240 12.63 12.87 -9.35
C LEU A 240 12.75 11.42 -9.84
N LEU A 241 12.06 11.08 -10.94
CA LEU A 241 12.14 9.74 -11.55
C LEU A 241 13.57 9.39 -11.95
N ALA A 242 14.29 10.33 -12.57
CA ALA A 242 15.67 10.14 -13.02
C ALA A 242 16.65 10.11 -11.85
N ASP A 243 16.55 11.06 -10.90
CA ASP A 243 17.49 11.20 -9.80
C ASP A 243 17.47 9.98 -8.85
N TYR A 244 16.29 9.37 -8.65
CA TYR A 244 16.10 8.23 -7.76
C TYR A 244 15.95 6.88 -8.49
N GLY A 245 15.90 6.89 -9.81
CA GLY A 245 15.81 5.67 -10.61
C GLY A 245 14.49 4.94 -10.47
N PHE A 246 13.39 5.67 -10.25
CA PHE A 246 12.07 5.05 -10.19
C PHE A 246 11.70 4.41 -11.53
N ARG A 247 11.06 3.26 -11.48
CA ARG A 247 10.46 2.65 -12.69
C ARG A 247 9.24 3.44 -13.14
N MET A 248 8.46 3.91 -12.17
CA MET A 248 7.25 4.71 -12.42
C MET A 248 7.10 5.78 -11.34
N LEU A 249 6.56 6.92 -11.76
CA LEU A 249 6.08 7.97 -10.88
C LEU A 249 4.64 8.28 -11.25
N ILE A 250 3.74 8.19 -10.27
CA ILE A 250 2.32 8.47 -10.41
C ILE A 250 2.04 9.82 -9.77
N LEU A 251 1.53 10.78 -10.56
CA LEU A 251 1.06 12.08 -10.10
C LEU A 251 -0.45 12.15 -10.23
N THR A 252 -1.16 12.37 -9.12
CA THR A 252 -2.61 12.59 -9.12
C THR A 252 -2.91 14.08 -8.87
N CYS A 253 -3.81 14.66 -9.68
CA CYS A 253 -4.17 16.08 -9.65
C CYS A 253 -5.68 16.26 -9.44
N GLY A 254 -6.29 15.49 -8.55
CA GLY A 254 -7.70 15.57 -8.20
C GLY A 254 -8.63 15.54 -9.42
N THR A 255 -9.39 16.58 -9.63
CA THR A 255 -10.35 16.69 -10.74
C THR A 255 -9.70 16.94 -12.11
N ASP A 256 -8.43 17.35 -12.15
CA ASP A 256 -7.74 17.71 -13.38
C ASP A 256 -7.20 16.48 -14.12
N GLY A 257 -7.01 15.39 -13.42
CA GLY A 257 -6.54 14.15 -14.00
C GLY A 257 -5.37 13.52 -13.22
N SER A 258 -4.66 12.64 -13.90
CA SER A 258 -3.47 12.00 -13.36
C SER A 258 -2.47 11.68 -14.46
N TYR A 259 -1.22 11.53 -14.05
CA TYR A 259 -0.10 11.21 -14.92
C TYR A 259 0.64 10.00 -14.37
N VAL A 260 1.11 9.15 -15.25
CA VAL A 260 2.07 8.09 -14.93
C VAL A 260 3.29 8.27 -15.82
N PHE A 261 4.43 8.51 -15.21
CA PHE A 261 5.72 8.67 -15.89
C PHE A 261 6.53 7.40 -15.73
N SER A 262 7.20 6.99 -16.79
CA SER A 262 8.31 6.04 -16.80
C SER A 262 9.49 6.64 -17.56
N ALA A 263 10.60 5.91 -17.70
CA ALA A 263 11.74 6.38 -18.48
C ALA A 263 11.37 6.65 -19.94
N ASP A 264 10.50 5.82 -20.51
CA ASP A 264 10.22 5.78 -21.94
C ASP A 264 8.90 6.43 -22.33
N GLU A 265 7.93 6.52 -21.40
CA GLU A 265 6.59 7.01 -21.73
C GLU A 265 5.97 7.88 -20.62
N MET A 266 4.93 8.62 -21.00
CA MET A 266 4.04 9.32 -20.10
C MET A 266 2.59 9.00 -20.50
N SER A 267 1.80 8.56 -19.55
CA SER A 267 0.37 8.37 -19.69
C SER A 267 -0.39 9.46 -18.96
N PHE A 268 -1.36 10.10 -19.62
CA PHE A 268 -2.31 11.04 -19.00
C PHE A 268 -3.72 10.48 -19.07
N GLN A 269 -4.46 10.59 -17.98
CA GLN A 269 -5.88 10.28 -17.91
C GLN A 269 -6.63 11.41 -17.23
N LYS A 270 -7.71 11.86 -17.85
CA LYS A 270 -8.60 12.87 -17.27
C LYS A 270 -9.49 12.21 -16.20
N THR A 271 -9.69 12.90 -15.08
CA THR A 271 -10.62 12.43 -14.05
C THR A 271 -12.07 12.47 -14.57
N PRO A 272 -12.79 11.34 -14.54
CA PRO A 272 -14.20 11.31 -14.90
C PRO A 272 -15.04 12.17 -13.95
N LYS A 273 -16.06 12.84 -14.50
CA LYS A 273 -17.04 13.54 -13.67
C LYS A 273 -18.04 12.53 -13.12
N VAL A 274 -18.10 12.43 -11.82
CA VAL A 274 -19.03 11.55 -11.09
C VAL A 274 -19.75 12.32 -9.99
N GLU A 275 -20.87 11.80 -9.53
CA GLU A 275 -21.53 12.29 -8.32
C GLU A 275 -20.75 11.74 -7.11
N VAL A 276 -20.09 12.64 -6.38
CA VAL A 276 -19.20 12.26 -5.27
C VAL A 276 -20.01 12.03 -4.01
N ALA A 277 -19.93 10.83 -3.44
CA ALA A 277 -20.45 10.49 -2.13
C ALA A 277 -19.39 10.62 -1.04
N ASP A 278 -18.15 10.15 -1.32
CA ASP A 278 -17.00 10.19 -0.41
C ASP A 278 -15.71 10.16 -1.25
N THR A 279 -14.66 10.84 -0.80
CA THR A 279 -13.35 10.81 -1.48
C THR A 279 -12.32 9.95 -0.76
N VAL A 280 -12.68 9.39 0.40
CA VAL A 280 -11.78 8.54 1.19
C VAL A 280 -11.46 7.25 0.42
N GLY A 281 -10.17 6.91 0.37
CA GLY A 281 -9.69 5.72 -0.33
C GLY A 281 -9.57 5.84 -1.85
N ALA A 282 -9.89 7.00 -2.44
CA ALA A 282 -9.76 7.22 -3.89
C ALA A 282 -8.31 7.02 -4.38
N GLY A 283 -7.34 7.61 -3.68
CA GLY A 283 -5.91 7.43 -3.97
C GLY A 283 -5.43 6.01 -3.76
N ASP A 284 -5.85 5.38 -2.67
CA ASP A 284 -5.46 4.01 -2.32
C ASP A 284 -6.01 3.00 -3.33
N SER A 285 -7.28 3.18 -3.73
CA SER A 285 -7.92 2.34 -4.76
C SER A 285 -7.29 2.53 -6.15
N PHE A 286 -6.88 3.76 -6.48
CA PHE A 286 -6.10 4.04 -7.67
C PHE A 286 -4.80 3.24 -7.67
N THR A 287 -4.01 3.37 -6.60
CA THR A 287 -2.70 2.71 -6.48
C THR A 287 -2.85 1.19 -6.47
N GLY A 288 -3.82 0.65 -5.72
CA GLY A 288 -4.08 -0.79 -5.64
C GLY A 288 -4.49 -1.39 -6.99
N SER A 289 -5.44 -0.77 -7.68
CA SER A 289 -5.90 -1.25 -9.00
C SER A 289 -4.87 -1.05 -10.11
N PHE A 290 -4.06 0.02 -10.03
CA PHE A 290 -2.96 0.26 -10.97
C PHE A 290 -1.93 -0.87 -10.89
N ILE A 291 -1.40 -1.14 -9.70
CA ILE A 291 -0.38 -2.17 -9.49
C ILE A 291 -0.93 -3.57 -9.81
N ALA A 292 -2.16 -3.87 -9.41
CA ALA A 292 -2.80 -5.13 -9.76
C ALA A 292 -2.92 -5.31 -11.29
N SER A 293 -3.26 -4.25 -12.02
CA SER A 293 -3.32 -4.27 -13.49
C SER A 293 -1.94 -4.47 -14.13
N ILE A 294 -0.90 -3.81 -13.61
CA ILE A 294 0.49 -4.02 -14.06
C ILE A 294 0.91 -5.48 -13.83
N LEU A 295 0.61 -6.04 -12.66
CA LEU A 295 0.93 -7.43 -12.33
C LEU A 295 0.15 -8.46 -13.17
N LYS A 296 -1.03 -8.07 -13.71
CA LYS A 296 -1.77 -8.84 -14.73
C LYS A 296 -1.19 -8.68 -16.13
N GLY A 297 -0.09 -7.96 -16.32
CA GLY A 297 0.57 -7.77 -17.60
C GLY A 297 -0.04 -6.68 -18.49
N LYS A 298 -0.87 -5.79 -17.92
CA LYS A 298 -1.38 -4.63 -18.65
C LYS A 298 -0.26 -3.60 -18.88
N THR A 299 -0.34 -2.88 -19.99
CA THR A 299 0.53 -1.74 -20.27
C THR A 299 0.25 -0.57 -19.30
N ILE A 300 1.19 0.35 -19.15
CA ILE A 300 1.01 1.54 -18.30
C ILE A 300 -0.27 2.30 -18.66
N PRO A 301 -0.58 2.63 -19.94
CA PRO A 301 -1.82 3.31 -20.29
C PRO A 301 -3.09 2.52 -19.92
N GLU A 302 -3.10 1.20 -20.10
CA GLU A 302 -4.24 0.34 -19.76
C GLU A 302 -4.45 0.27 -18.22
N ALA A 303 -3.37 0.06 -17.46
CA ALA A 303 -3.40 0.06 -16.00
C ALA A 303 -3.82 1.42 -15.44
N HIS A 304 -3.33 2.52 -16.03
CA HIS A 304 -3.68 3.88 -15.66
C HIS A 304 -5.18 4.18 -15.90
N LYS A 305 -5.69 3.78 -17.05
CA LYS A 305 -7.12 3.92 -17.34
C LYS A 305 -7.97 3.16 -16.34
N ARG A 306 -7.61 1.92 -16.04
CA ARG A 306 -8.30 1.09 -15.03
C ARG A 306 -8.26 1.74 -13.64
N ALA A 307 -7.12 2.26 -13.22
CA ALA A 307 -6.96 2.93 -11.93
C ALA A 307 -7.86 4.16 -11.80
N VAL A 308 -7.98 4.96 -12.85
CA VAL A 308 -8.87 6.12 -12.90
C VAL A 308 -10.34 5.71 -12.82
N GLU A 309 -10.76 4.67 -13.56
CA GLU A 309 -12.12 4.14 -13.53
C GLU A 309 -12.49 3.62 -12.12
N VAL A 310 -11.60 2.86 -11.48
CA VAL A 310 -11.79 2.33 -10.12
C VAL A 310 -11.87 3.46 -9.10
N SER A 311 -10.93 4.39 -9.13
CA SER A 311 -10.91 5.53 -8.21
C SER A 311 -12.17 6.39 -8.34
N ALA A 312 -12.63 6.65 -9.57
CA ALA A 312 -13.87 7.38 -9.82
C ALA A 312 -15.10 6.62 -9.28
N TYR A 313 -15.16 5.30 -9.45
CA TYR A 313 -16.21 4.48 -8.87
C TYR A 313 -16.20 4.54 -7.34
N VAL A 314 -15.03 4.40 -6.71
CA VAL A 314 -14.89 4.47 -5.26
C VAL A 314 -15.43 5.81 -4.73
N CYS A 315 -15.16 6.91 -5.41
CA CYS A 315 -15.72 8.23 -5.05
C CYS A 315 -17.25 8.30 -5.08
N THR A 316 -17.93 7.41 -5.80
CA THR A 316 -19.41 7.34 -5.79
C THR A 316 -19.99 6.52 -4.65
N GLN A 317 -19.14 5.87 -3.85
CA GLN A 317 -19.54 4.97 -2.76
C GLN A 317 -19.26 5.59 -1.39
N ASN A 318 -19.90 5.09 -0.36
CA ASN A 318 -19.60 5.49 1.01
C ASN A 318 -18.46 4.64 1.58
N GLY A 319 -17.41 5.31 2.08
CA GLY A 319 -16.25 4.68 2.69
C GLY A 319 -15.22 4.18 1.68
N ALA A 320 -14.04 3.80 2.20
CA ALA A 320 -12.85 3.56 1.41
C ALA A 320 -12.76 2.18 0.74
N MET A 321 -13.56 1.22 1.17
CA MET A 321 -13.47 -0.19 0.75
C MET A 321 -14.78 -0.72 0.15
N PRO A 322 -15.33 -0.13 -0.92
CA PRO A 322 -16.49 -0.70 -1.60
C PRO A 322 -16.11 -1.94 -2.42
N VAL A 323 -17.07 -2.85 -2.61
CA VAL A 323 -16.91 -3.96 -3.56
C VAL A 323 -16.92 -3.39 -4.97
N LEU A 324 -15.93 -3.75 -5.76
CA LEU A 324 -15.83 -3.33 -7.16
C LEU A 324 -16.74 -4.20 -8.05
N PRO A 325 -17.38 -3.61 -9.08
CA PRO A 325 -18.04 -4.39 -10.11
C PRO A 325 -17.05 -5.33 -10.82
N GLU A 326 -17.47 -6.58 -11.10
CA GLU A 326 -16.64 -7.62 -11.72
C GLU A 326 -15.92 -7.12 -12.99
N LYS A 327 -16.61 -6.38 -13.86
CA LYS A 327 -16.03 -5.76 -15.08
C LYS A 327 -14.83 -4.83 -14.83
N MET A 328 -14.62 -4.39 -13.60
CA MET A 328 -13.49 -3.51 -13.21
C MET A 328 -12.28 -4.31 -12.72
N THR A 329 -12.44 -5.57 -12.41
CA THR A 329 -11.38 -6.43 -11.84
C THR A 329 -10.84 -7.45 -12.85
N ASP A 330 -11.43 -7.52 -14.05
CA ASP A 330 -11.01 -8.39 -15.16
C ASP A 330 -9.68 -7.99 -15.81
#